data_99da82fc36213ab2b7729a0eee4d22d3
#
_entry.id   99da82fc36213ab2b7729a0eee4d22d3
#
_cell.length_a   1.000
_cell.length_b   1.000
_cell.length_c   1.000
_cell.angle_alpha   90.00
_cell.angle_beta   90.00
_cell.angle_gamma   90.00
#
_symmetry.space_group_name_H-M   'P 1'
#
loop_
_entity.id
_entity.type
_entity.pdbx_description
1 polymer ?
#
loop_
_entity_poly.entity_id
_entity_poly.type
_entity_poly.pdbx_seq_one_letter_code
_entity_poly.pdbx_strand_id
1 'polypeptide(L)'
;MFGYTVMTSILPQYFAIYYKNLNASKLFALLLSVNGITVITCQFFVYVFSKRASIKTAMITGAFLLPVSLFALGIIDDVILKCISMVVFTLGEMLVFTMMDIRIDALSNDNFKGTYYSLAGLQNLGALLAPIIGGVCLDIIQQGWIIFGLLSIITSFSIL
;
A
#
# COMPACT_ATOMS: atom_id res chain seq x y z
N MET A 1 2.50 2.38 -6.27
CA MET A 1 3.53 2.99 -5.39
C MET A 1 2.96 3.98 -4.36
N PHE A 2 2.00 4.85 -4.71
CA PHE A 2 1.48 5.87 -3.78
C PHE A 2 1.06 5.31 -2.40
N GLY A 3 0.17 4.31 -2.36
CA GLY A 3 -0.32 3.74 -1.08
C GLY A 3 0.77 3.14 -0.19
N TYR A 4 1.76 2.47 -0.78
CA TYR A 4 2.92 1.96 -0.04
C TYR A 4 3.72 3.10 0.60
N THR A 5 3.95 4.17 -0.15
CA THR A 5 4.70 5.33 0.39
C THR A 5 3.90 6.07 1.47
N VAL A 6 2.57 6.14 1.35
CA VAL A 6 1.71 6.65 2.44
C VAL A 6 1.91 5.81 3.71
N MET A 7 1.90 4.49 3.60
CA MET A 7 2.12 3.59 4.74
C MET A 7 3.50 3.78 5.35
N THR A 8 4.55 3.90 4.54
CA THR A 8 5.93 3.98 5.05
C THR A 8 6.35 5.38 5.52
N SER A 9 5.76 6.44 4.97
CA SER A 9 6.16 7.83 5.28
C SER A 9 5.16 8.56 6.15
N ILE A 10 3.86 8.43 5.89
CA ILE A 10 2.83 9.24 6.56
C ILE A 10 2.33 8.56 7.82
N LEU A 11 2.14 7.24 7.80
CA LEU A 11 1.67 6.50 8.97
C LEU A 11 2.57 6.67 10.22
N PRO A 12 3.92 6.57 10.12
CA PRO A 12 4.78 6.82 11.28
C PRO A 12 4.72 8.26 11.79
N GLN A 13 4.61 9.24 10.89
CA GLN A 13 4.45 10.64 11.27
C GLN A 13 3.11 10.86 11.99
N TYR A 14 2.04 10.30 11.45
CA TYR A 14 0.73 10.31 12.08
C TYR A 14 0.78 9.72 13.50
N PHE A 15 1.40 8.55 13.67
CA PHE A 15 1.55 7.96 15.01
C PHE A 15 2.37 8.84 15.95
N ALA A 16 3.43 9.47 15.48
CA ALA A 16 4.25 10.37 16.30
C ALA A 16 3.47 11.60 16.79
N ILE A 17 2.54 12.12 15.99
CA ILE A 17 1.72 13.28 16.32
C ILE A 17 0.57 12.91 17.28
N TYR A 18 -0.15 11.83 16.96
CA TYR A 18 -1.45 11.52 17.59
C TYR A 18 -1.36 10.47 18.72
N TYR A 19 -0.35 9.62 18.71
CA TYR A 19 -0.19 8.55 19.71
C TYR A 19 0.92 8.86 20.72
N LYS A 20 0.86 10.03 21.37
CA LYS A 20 1.88 10.51 22.33
C LYS A 20 2.15 9.56 23.50
N ASN A 21 1.17 8.76 23.91
CA ASN A 21 1.27 7.84 25.07
C ASN A 21 1.69 6.41 24.69
N LEU A 22 1.61 6.02 23.45
CA LEU A 22 2.20 4.79 22.90
C LEU A 22 3.54 5.13 22.29
N ASN A 23 4.54 4.26 22.47
CA ASN A 23 5.80 4.36 21.74
C ASN A 23 5.49 4.23 20.23
N ALA A 24 5.17 5.34 19.56
CA ALA A 24 4.78 5.41 18.15
C ALA A 24 5.75 4.63 17.25
N SER A 25 7.05 4.73 17.56
CA SER A 25 8.10 3.99 16.86
C SER A 25 7.99 2.47 17.06
N LYS A 26 7.61 2.01 18.26
CA LYS A 26 7.41 0.58 18.52
C LYS A 26 6.18 0.05 17.79
N LEU A 27 5.09 0.80 17.78
CA LEU A 27 3.87 0.44 17.05
C LEU A 27 4.17 0.34 15.54
N PHE A 28 4.85 1.33 14.99
CA PHE A 28 5.23 1.30 13.57
C PHE A 28 6.18 0.13 13.25
N ALA A 29 7.19 -0.12 14.10
CA ALA A 29 8.11 -1.25 13.93
C ALA A 29 7.37 -2.60 13.99
N LEU A 30 6.38 -2.75 14.88
CA LEU A 30 5.53 -3.93 14.94
C LEU A 30 4.76 -4.12 13.62
N LEU A 31 4.11 -3.08 13.12
CA LEU A 31 3.36 -3.14 11.85
C LEU A 31 4.28 -3.47 10.67
N LEU A 32 5.47 -2.89 10.63
CA LEU A 32 6.46 -3.18 9.59
C LEU A 32 6.95 -4.64 9.66
N SER A 33 7.12 -5.17 10.89
CA SER A 33 7.46 -6.58 11.09
C SER A 33 6.33 -7.51 10.61
N VAL A 34 5.08 -7.17 10.91
CA VAL A 34 3.89 -7.89 10.42
C VAL A 34 3.85 -7.86 8.88
N ASN A 35 4.11 -6.71 8.26
CA ASN A 35 4.22 -6.60 6.81
C ASN A 35 5.28 -7.58 6.26
N GLY A 36 6.51 -7.54 6.77
CA GLY A 36 7.60 -8.40 6.31
C GLY A 36 7.29 -9.90 6.49
N ILE A 37 6.75 -10.31 7.64
CA ILE A 37 6.33 -11.70 7.88
C ILE A 37 5.23 -12.11 6.91
N THR A 38 4.25 -11.24 6.66
CA THR A 38 3.16 -11.51 5.73
C THR A 38 3.70 -11.72 4.30
N VAL A 39 4.64 -10.88 3.85
CA VAL A 39 5.27 -11.06 2.54
C VAL A 39 5.91 -12.45 2.44
N ILE A 40 6.75 -12.82 3.40
CA ILE A 40 7.48 -14.11 3.37
C ILE A 40 6.51 -15.29 3.39
N THR A 41 5.51 -15.27 4.25
CA THR A 41 4.58 -16.40 4.45
C THR A 41 3.53 -16.51 3.35
N CYS A 42 3.03 -15.38 2.84
CA CYS A 42 1.93 -15.36 1.88
C CYS A 42 2.37 -15.29 0.42
N GLN A 43 3.66 -15.07 0.13
CA GLN A 43 4.16 -14.96 -1.25
C GLN A 43 3.77 -16.17 -2.12
N PHE A 44 3.88 -17.38 -1.57
CA PHE A 44 3.49 -18.59 -2.27
C PHE A 44 1.99 -18.64 -2.59
N PHE A 45 1.14 -18.26 -1.63
CA PHE A 45 -0.32 -18.24 -1.82
C PHE A 45 -0.74 -17.18 -2.84
N VAL A 46 -0.14 -16.01 -2.80
CA VAL A 46 -0.37 -14.94 -3.78
C VAL A 46 0.03 -15.41 -5.19
N TYR A 47 1.17 -16.07 -5.32
CA TYR A 47 1.62 -16.65 -6.60
C TYR A 47 0.64 -17.72 -7.14
N VAL A 48 0.20 -18.65 -6.30
CA VAL A 48 -0.78 -19.67 -6.70
C VAL A 48 -2.12 -19.04 -7.08
N PHE A 49 -2.58 -18.07 -6.29
CA PHE A 49 -3.81 -17.34 -6.60
C PHE A 49 -3.70 -16.59 -7.92
N SER A 50 -2.58 -15.94 -8.17
CA SER A 50 -2.33 -15.18 -9.39
C SER A 50 -2.30 -16.05 -10.64
N LYS A 51 -1.92 -17.32 -10.53
CA LYS A 51 -1.99 -18.28 -11.63
C LYS A 51 -3.40 -18.80 -11.92
N ARG A 52 -4.26 -18.83 -10.90
CA ARG A 52 -5.63 -19.37 -11.02
C ARG A 52 -6.66 -18.28 -11.35
N ALA A 53 -6.50 -17.10 -10.78
CA ALA A 53 -7.35 -15.96 -11.04
C ALA A 53 -6.94 -15.26 -12.36
N SER A 54 -7.91 -14.60 -13.00
CA SER A 54 -7.54 -13.71 -14.11
C SER A 54 -6.72 -12.53 -13.58
N ILE A 55 -5.78 -12.02 -14.39
CA ILE A 55 -4.96 -10.86 -14.06
C ILE A 55 -5.85 -9.67 -13.63
N LYS A 56 -6.97 -9.46 -14.35
CA LYS A 56 -7.93 -8.40 -14.01
C LYS A 56 -8.54 -8.59 -12.63
N THR A 57 -9.00 -9.80 -12.30
CA THR A 57 -9.62 -10.09 -11.00
C THR A 57 -8.63 -9.87 -9.86
N ALA A 58 -7.41 -10.35 -9.99
CA ALA A 58 -6.38 -10.19 -8.98
C ALA A 58 -6.00 -8.71 -8.78
N MET A 59 -5.85 -7.94 -9.87
CA MET A 59 -5.60 -6.50 -9.79
C MET A 59 -6.76 -5.74 -9.12
N ILE A 60 -8.00 -6.02 -9.49
CA ILE A 60 -9.18 -5.37 -8.88
C ILE A 60 -9.26 -5.71 -7.39
N THR A 61 -9.03 -6.98 -7.02
CA THR A 61 -9.02 -7.39 -5.60
C THR A 61 -7.95 -6.62 -4.82
N GLY A 62 -6.73 -6.58 -5.33
CA GLY A 62 -5.65 -5.82 -4.69
C GLY A 62 -5.91 -4.32 -4.63
N ALA A 63 -6.47 -3.75 -5.72
CA ALA A 63 -6.85 -2.34 -5.80
C ALA A 63 -7.94 -1.95 -4.81
N PHE A 64 -8.80 -2.88 -4.42
CA PHE A 64 -9.82 -2.68 -3.39
C PHE A 64 -9.25 -2.88 -1.97
N LEU A 65 -8.45 -3.91 -1.75
CA LEU A 65 -7.89 -4.22 -0.44
C LEU A 65 -6.94 -3.13 0.06
N LEU A 66 -6.11 -2.56 -0.81
CA LEU A 66 -5.13 -1.52 -0.43
C LEU A 66 -5.76 -0.28 0.20
N PRO A 67 -6.70 0.43 -0.45
CA PRO A 67 -7.28 1.63 0.13
C PRO A 67 -8.14 1.35 1.36
N VAL A 68 -8.88 0.24 1.38
CA VAL A 68 -9.70 -0.14 2.53
C VAL A 68 -8.84 -0.41 3.76
N SER A 69 -7.76 -1.15 3.62
CA SER A 69 -6.85 -1.43 4.73
C SER A 69 -6.05 -0.20 5.16
N LEU A 70 -5.65 0.67 4.22
CA LEU A 70 -5.00 1.93 4.53
C LEU A 70 -5.92 2.85 5.36
N PHE A 71 -7.18 2.93 4.99
CA PHE A 71 -8.20 3.66 5.76
C PHE A 71 -8.36 3.07 7.15
N ALA A 72 -8.46 1.74 7.27
CA ALA A 72 -8.57 1.05 8.54
C ALA A 72 -7.36 1.30 9.46
N LEU A 73 -6.13 1.32 8.92
CA LEU A 73 -4.92 1.64 9.68
C LEU A 73 -4.94 3.04 10.28
N GLY A 74 -5.61 3.99 9.64
CA GLY A 74 -5.75 5.36 10.12
C GLY A 74 -6.81 5.58 11.19
N ILE A 75 -7.86 4.74 11.22
CA ILE A 75 -9.01 4.94 12.11
C ILE A 75 -8.97 4.04 13.34
N ILE A 76 -8.52 2.80 13.18
CA ILE A 76 -8.55 1.79 14.23
C ILE A 76 -7.50 2.13 15.28
N ASP A 77 -7.87 2.11 16.56
CA ASP A 77 -6.94 2.36 17.67
C ASP A 77 -6.38 1.06 18.25
N ASP A 78 -7.12 -0.03 18.16
CA ASP A 78 -6.69 -1.34 18.68
C ASP A 78 -5.50 -1.89 17.89
N VAL A 79 -4.45 -2.32 18.61
CA VAL A 79 -3.18 -2.79 18.03
C VAL A 79 -3.36 -4.09 17.24
N ILE A 80 -4.22 -5.00 17.72
CA ILE A 80 -4.45 -6.29 17.05
C ILE A 80 -5.17 -6.07 15.73
N LEU A 81 -6.19 -5.23 15.73
CA LEU A 81 -6.93 -4.88 14.52
C LEU A 81 -6.06 -4.09 13.54
N LYS A 82 -5.13 -3.25 14.01
CA LYS A 82 -4.11 -2.63 13.14
C LYS A 82 -3.19 -3.68 12.50
N CYS A 83 -2.77 -4.70 13.25
CA CYS A 83 -1.97 -5.80 12.68
C CYS A 83 -2.74 -6.57 11.60
N ILE A 84 -4.03 -6.86 11.83
CA ILE A 84 -4.89 -7.50 10.83
C ILE A 84 -5.03 -6.61 9.59
N SER A 85 -5.27 -5.32 9.78
CA SER A 85 -5.34 -4.35 8.67
C SER A 85 -4.02 -4.29 7.88
N MET A 86 -2.87 -4.40 8.56
CA MET A 86 -1.56 -4.46 7.90
C MET A 86 -1.40 -5.74 7.05
N VAL A 87 -1.85 -6.90 7.55
CA VAL A 87 -1.87 -8.14 6.76
C VAL A 87 -2.70 -7.96 5.49
N VAL A 88 -3.92 -7.39 5.60
CA VAL A 88 -4.80 -7.14 4.46
C VAL A 88 -4.15 -6.15 3.47
N PHE A 89 -3.53 -5.09 3.99
CA PHE A 89 -2.77 -4.13 3.18
C PHE A 89 -1.68 -4.83 2.37
N THR A 90 -0.86 -5.64 3.03
CA THR A 90 0.25 -6.37 2.41
C THR A 90 -0.23 -7.34 1.34
N LEU A 91 -1.32 -8.06 1.58
CA LEU A 91 -1.91 -8.95 0.56
C LEU A 91 -2.39 -8.17 -0.66
N GLY A 92 -3.05 -7.03 -0.45
CA GLY A 92 -3.46 -6.14 -1.54
C GLY A 92 -2.29 -5.63 -2.35
N GLU A 93 -1.23 -5.20 -1.67
CA GLU A 93 0.02 -4.74 -2.27
C GLU A 93 0.69 -5.82 -3.13
N MET A 94 0.86 -7.01 -2.58
CA MET A 94 1.46 -8.14 -3.28
C MET A 94 0.67 -8.51 -4.54
N LEU A 95 -0.67 -8.50 -4.47
CA LEU A 95 -1.52 -8.78 -5.63
C LEU A 95 -1.33 -7.74 -6.73
N VAL A 96 -1.33 -6.45 -6.40
CA VAL A 96 -1.17 -5.38 -7.39
C VAL A 96 0.19 -5.45 -8.05
N PHE A 97 1.27 -5.53 -7.27
CA PHE A 97 2.62 -5.53 -7.84
C PHE A 97 2.91 -6.79 -8.65
N THR A 98 2.57 -7.98 -8.14
CA THR A 98 2.79 -9.23 -8.87
C THR A 98 2.03 -9.24 -10.20
N MET A 99 0.78 -8.77 -10.21
CA MET A 99 -0.01 -8.73 -11.44
C MET A 99 0.49 -7.68 -12.41
N MET A 100 0.98 -6.55 -11.92
CA MET A 100 1.56 -5.51 -12.76
C MET A 100 2.80 -6.02 -13.50
N ASP A 101 3.71 -6.70 -12.79
CA ASP A 101 4.92 -7.26 -13.40
C ASP A 101 4.58 -8.32 -14.47
N ILE A 102 3.65 -9.24 -14.15
CA ILE A 102 3.18 -10.25 -15.12
C ILE A 102 2.54 -9.57 -16.35
N ARG A 103 1.78 -8.50 -16.16
CA ARG A 103 1.14 -7.79 -17.26
C ARG A 103 2.14 -7.05 -18.13
N ILE A 104 3.14 -6.43 -17.52
CA ILE A 104 4.22 -5.75 -18.24
C ILE A 104 4.99 -6.77 -19.08
N ASP A 105 5.36 -7.90 -18.49
CA ASP A 105 6.08 -8.97 -19.20
C ASP A 105 5.26 -9.53 -20.37
N ALA A 106 3.98 -9.77 -20.17
CA ALA A 106 3.06 -10.28 -21.20
C ALA A 106 2.81 -9.28 -22.36
N LEU A 107 2.89 -7.98 -22.11
CA LEU A 107 2.70 -6.93 -23.12
C LEU A 107 3.99 -6.53 -23.81
N SER A 108 5.13 -6.79 -23.19
CA SER A 108 6.42 -6.38 -23.71
C SER A 108 6.92 -7.34 -24.79
N ASN A 109 7.30 -6.78 -25.96
CA ASN A 109 8.08 -7.53 -26.94
C ASN A 109 9.53 -7.64 -26.44
N ASP A 110 10.21 -8.77 -26.69
CA ASP A 110 11.58 -9.02 -26.21
C ASP A 110 12.56 -7.91 -26.56
N ASN A 111 12.38 -7.25 -27.72
CA ASN A 111 13.22 -6.16 -28.17
C ASN A 111 12.99 -4.82 -27.43
N PHE A 112 11.88 -4.66 -26.72
CA PHE A 112 11.45 -3.40 -26.09
C PHE A 112 11.15 -3.54 -24.58
N LYS A 113 11.47 -4.67 -23.97
CA LYS A 113 11.23 -4.92 -22.53
C LYS A 113 11.74 -3.78 -21.65
N GLY A 114 12.94 -3.28 -21.90
CA GLY A 114 13.52 -2.15 -21.18
C GLY A 114 12.69 -0.89 -21.24
N THR A 115 12.09 -0.58 -22.40
CA THR A 115 11.22 0.58 -22.56
C THR A 115 9.92 0.43 -21.77
N TYR A 116 9.31 -0.75 -21.78
CA TYR A 116 8.09 -0.99 -21.00
C TYR A 116 8.33 -0.89 -19.49
N TYR A 117 9.44 -1.45 -19.00
CA TYR A 117 9.82 -1.32 -17.57
C TYR A 117 10.19 0.12 -17.20
N SER A 118 10.82 0.88 -18.10
CA SER A 118 11.09 2.30 -17.87
C SER A 118 9.81 3.13 -17.78
N LEU A 119 8.83 2.86 -18.65
CA LEU A 119 7.51 3.49 -18.58
C LEU A 119 6.76 3.09 -17.30
N ALA A 120 6.85 1.83 -16.89
CA ALA A 120 6.31 1.38 -15.62
C ALA A 120 6.95 2.11 -14.42
N GLY A 121 8.19 2.57 -14.55
CA GLY A 121 8.86 3.41 -13.56
C GLY A 121 8.16 4.74 -13.26
N LEU A 122 7.27 5.23 -14.15
CA LEU A 122 6.45 6.43 -13.91
C LEU A 122 5.53 6.28 -12.69
N GLN A 123 5.18 5.05 -12.30
CA GLN A 123 4.47 4.79 -11.04
C GLN A 123 5.21 5.35 -9.80
N ASN A 124 6.52 5.54 -9.87
CA ASN A 124 7.33 6.12 -8.80
C ASN A 124 7.03 7.61 -8.58
N LEU A 125 6.41 8.30 -9.53
CA LEU A 125 5.88 9.65 -9.31
C LEU A 125 4.87 9.67 -8.17
N GLY A 126 4.07 8.61 -8.01
CA GLY A 126 3.18 8.45 -6.86
C GLY A 126 3.94 8.39 -5.52
N ALA A 127 5.13 7.80 -5.51
CA ALA A 127 5.98 7.76 -4.32
C ALA A 127 6.58 9.12 -3.96
N LEU A 128 6.85 9.97 -4.94
CA LEU A 128 7.31 11.35 -4.72
C LEU A 128 6.17 12.25 -4.21
N LEU A 129 4.96 12.07 -4.73
CA LEU A 129 3.82 12.89 -4.37
C LEU A 129 3.22 12.52 -3.01
N ALA A 130 3.31 11.27 -2.58
CA ALA A 130 2.71 10.79 -1.36
C ALA A 130 3.21 11.53 -0.09
N PRO A 131 4.52 11.73 0.15
CA PRO A 131 4.99 12.49 1.30
C PRO A 131 4.55 13.96 1.27
N ILE A 132 4.50 14.58 0.09
CA ILE A 132 4.10 15.98 -0.08
C ILE A 132 2.61 16.13 0.27
N ILE A 133 1.76 15.36 -0.38
CA ILE A 133 0.30 15.41 -0.16
C ILE A 133 -0.02 15.01 1.28
N GLY A 134 0.57 13.92 1.76
CA GLY A 134 0.33 13.43 3.11
C GLY A 134 0.83 14.38 4.20
N GLY A 135 2.00 15.01 4.01
CA GLY A 135 2.54 16.02 4.92
C GLY A 135 1.61 17.24 5.02
N VAL A 136 1.18 17.78 3.89
CA VAL A 136 0.20 18.89 3.86
C VAL A 136 -1.11 18.48 4.53
N CYS A 137 -1.59 17.25 4.31
CA CYS A 137 -2.78 16.76 4.99
C CYS A 137 -2.59 16.67 6.52
N LEU A 138 -1.42 16.23 6.99
CA LEU A 138 -1.12 16.16 8.43
C LEU A 138 -1.05 17.54 9.07
N ASP A 139 -0.54 18.55 8.36
CA ASP A 139 -0.40 19.93 8.88
C ASP A 139 -1.75 20.66 8.95
N ILE A 140 -2.61 20.45 7.95
CA ILE A 140 -3.88 21.19 7.84
C ILE A 140 -5.04 20.46 8.54
N ILE A 141 -5.08 19.12 8.42
CA ILE A 141 -6.19 18.29 8.87
C ILE A 141 -5.81 17.60 10.17
N GLN A 142 -6.42 17.99 11.27
CA GLN A 142 -6.15 17.41 12.59
C GLN A 142 -6.93 16.11 12.88
N GLN A 143 -7.67 15.58 11.91
CA GLN A 143 -8.53 14.41 12.07
C GLN A 143 -8.02 13.23 11.23
N GLY A 144 -7.52 12.18 11.87
CA GLY A 144 -6.92 11.01 11.21
C GLY A 144 -7.84 10.34 10.19
N TRP A 145 -9.15 10.21 10.48
CA TRP A 145 -10.09 9.57 9.56
C TRP A 145 -10.26 10.32 8.23
N ILE A 146 -10.17 11.67 8.26
CA ILE A 146 -10.22 12.48 7.04
C ILE A 146 -8.93 12.31 6.24
N ILE A 147 -7.77 12.36 6.91
CA ILE A 147 -6.46 12.21 6.27
C ILE A 147 -6.39 10.87 5.54
N PHE A 148 -6.62 9.77 6.27
CA PHE A 148 -6.53 8.44 5.67
C PHE A 148 -7.68 8.13 4.71
N GLY A 149 -8.85 8.77 4.87
CA GLY A 149 -9.93 8.72 3.90
C GLY A 149 -9.53 9.33 2.55
N LEU A 150 -8.98 10.55 2.56
CA LEU A 150 -8.49 11.22 1.36
C LEU A 150 -7.34 10.43 0.69
N LEU A 151 -6.35 9.99 1.47
CA LEU A 151 -5.22 9.22 0.95
C LEU A 151 -5.66 7.88 0.37
N SER A 152 -6.68 7.23 0.95
CA SER A 152 -7.25 5.99 0.43
C SER A 152 -7.98 6.20 -0.90
N ILE A 153 -8.71 7.29 -1.05
CA ILE A 153 -9.36 7.66 -2.31
C ILE A 153 -8.30 7.88 -3.40
N ILE A 154 -7.25 8.67 -3.10
CA ILE A 154 -6.15 8.91 -4.04
C ILE A 154 -5.45 7.58 -4.41
N THR A 155 -5.24 6.69 -3.43
CA THR A 155 -4.65 5.37 -3.67
C THR A 155 -5.52 4.55 -4.63
N SER A 156 -6.85 4.57 -4.47
CA SER A 156 -7.78 3.89 -5.39
C SER A 156 -7.62 4.37 -6.83
N PHE A 157 -7.58 5.69 -7.03
CA PHE A 157 -7.38 6.27 -8.37
C PHE A 157 -6.00 6.01 -8.96
N SER A 158 -4.97 5.85 -8.13
CA SER A 158 -3.60 5.62 -8.61
C SER A 158 -3.36 4.18 -9.12
N ILE A 159 -4.28 3.25 -8.85
CA ILE A 159 -4.17 1.83 -9.23
C ILE A 159 -5.03 1.51 -10.46
N LEU A 160 -6.10 2.26 -10.67
CA LEU A 160 -6.97 2.16 -11.86
C LEU A 160 -6.34 2.78 -13.09
#